data_f4207c21571bfafb2d86b337da4e1c0c
#
_entry.id   f4207c21571bfafb2d86b337da4e1c0c
#
_cell.length_a   1.000
_cell.length_b   1.000
_cell.length_c   1.000
_cell.angle_alpha   90.00
_cell.angle_beta   90.00
_cell.angle_gamma   90.00
#
_symmetry.space_group_name_H-M   'P 1'
#
loop_
_entity.id
_entity.type
_entity.pdbx_description
1 polymer ?
#
loop_
_entity_poly.entity_id
_entity_poly.type
_entity_poly.pdbx_seq_one_letter_code
_entity_poly.pdbx_strand_id
1 'polypeptide(L)'
;MRMYDIILKKRANLPLTDEEIRFVIDGYVKGEIPDYQVSALLMTIVFNGMNARELGTLTLAMAQSGNMVDLSNIDGITVDKHSTGGVGDKTTLIIAPLVAASGGKVAKMSGRGLGHTGGTIDKMESIPNLKVSLEQDAFINQVNQIGLAVIGQSEGLAPADKKLYALRDVTGTVDSIHLIASSVMSKKLASGAQAILLDVKVGSGAFMKNIEDARELAKAMVDIGKGNGRSVKAVLTDMDRPLGHAIGNALEIREVINTLKGHGPEDLTHECLIMAAHMLVLSQICDYETALSRVQQALNSGAALERLRMMIDAQGGDSRVLDDESLLAIGKFTYDVTAPQDGYITHMNTEQCGIASVMLGAGRTVKDGPIDYSAGIVMHKKTGDAVRAGESIATLYASHESLLVNAAKTYLEAITFGKTAPVVVDTILDMVE
;
A
#
# COMPACT_ATOMS: atom_id res chain seq x y z
N MET A 1 -27.35 26.13 -8.61
CA MET A 1 -26.40 26.07 -7.49
C MET A 1 -25.13 26.81 -7.90
N ARG A 2 -24.48 27.57 -7.02
CA ARG A 2 -23.23 28.28 -7.36
C ARG A 2 -22.11 27.78 -6.45
N MET A 3 -20.96 27.50 -7.01
CA MET A 3 -19.79 27.04 -6.25
C MET A 3 -19.36 28.02 -5.14
N TYR A 4 -19.48 29.34 -5.41
CA TYR A 4 -19.19 30.38 -4.43
C TYR A 4 -19.99 30.25 -3.13
N ASP A 5 -21.30 29.95 -3.22
CA ASP A 5 -22.18 29.80 -2.07
C ASP A 5 -21.81 28.55 -1.24
N ILE A 6 -21.40 27.47 -1.89
CA ILE A 6 -20.92 26.23 -1.26
C ILE A 6 -19.63 26.48 -0.47
N ILE A 7 -18.69 27.22 -1.09
CA ILE A 7 -17.43 27.60 -0.41
C ILE A 7 -17.73 28.44 0.84
N LEU A 8 -18.58 29.47 0.73
CA LEU A 8 -18.96 30.32 1.87
C LEU A 8 -19.62 29.52 2.99
N LYS A 9 -20.50 28.58 2.63
CA LYS A 9 -21.19 27.69 3.57
C LYS A 9 -20.20 26.83 4.34
N LYS A 10 -19.27 26.17 3.64
CA LYS A 10 -18.26 25.31 4.27
C LYS A 10 -17.25 26.13 5.08
N ARG A 11 -16.87 27.33 4.59
CA ARG A 11 -16.02 28.27 5.33
C ARG A 11 -16.66 28.71 6.66
N ALA A 12 -17.98 28.82 6.72
CA ALA A 12 -18.74 29.12 7.94
C ALA A 12 -18.93 27.89 8.86
N ASN A 13 -18.25 26.77 8.57
CA ASN A 13 -18.36 25.49 9.28
C ASN A 13 -19.80 24.92 9.28
N LEU A 14 -20.57 25.21 8.24
CA LEU A 14 -21.89 24.62 8.03
C LEU A 14 -21.80 23.37 7.17
N PRO A 15 -22.56 22.30 7.49
CA PRO A 15 -22.51 21.06 6.72
C PRO A 15 -23.10 21.27 5.30
N LEU A 16 -22.41 20.72 4.31
CA LEU A 16 -22.90 20.68 2.92
C LEU A 16 -24.01 19.64 2.79
N THR A 17 -24.96 19.86 1.89
CA THR A 17 -25.96 18.85 1.54
C THR A 17 -25.38 17.83 0.56
N ASP A 18 -26.09 16.70 0.37
CA ASP A 18 -25.66 15.67 -0.58
C ASP A 18 -25.69 16.18 -2.02
N GLU A 19 -26.68 17.03 -2.34
CA GLU A 19 -26.80 17.66 -3.64
C GLU A 19 -25.64 18.65 -3.92
N GLU A 20 -25.24 19.42 -2.89
CA GLU A 20 -24.10 20.35 -3.00
C GLU A 20 -22.80 19.58 -3.27
N ILE A 21 -22.56 18.48 -2.55
CA ILE A 21 -21.36 17.64 -2.73
C ILE A 21 -21.35 17.00 -4.13
N ARG A 22 -22.47 16.41 -4.57
CA ARG A 22 -22.60 15.83 -5.91
C ARG A 22 -22.40 16.87 -7.01
N PHE A 23 -23.01 18.06 -6.87
CA PHE A 23 -22.82 19.18 -7.79
C PHE A 23 -21.34 19.53 -7.97
N VAL A 24 -20.57 19.59 -6.86
CA VAL A 24 -19.12 19.87 -6.91
C VAL A 24 -18.37 18.79 -7.67
N ILE A 25 -18.60 17.52 -7.34
CA ILE A 25 -17.87 16.41 -7.96
C ILE A 25 -18.20 16.28 -9.44
N ASP A 26 -19.48 16.29 -9.80
CA ASP A 26 -19.93 16.17 -11.18
C ASP A 26 -19.43 17.34 -12.04
N GLY A 27 -19.58 18.59 -11.55
CA GLY A 27 -19.14 19.78 -12.26
C GLY A 27 -17.61 19.86 -12.38
N TYR A 28 -16.86 19.37 -11.38
CA TYR A 28 -15.42 19.33 -11.44
C TYR A 28 -14.91 18.29 -12.46
N VAL A 29 -15.49 17.09 -12.48
CA VAL A 29 -15.12 16.05 -13.46
C VAL A 29 -15.39 16.52 -14.88
N LYS A 30 -16.55 17.16 -15.12
CA LYS A 30 -16.94 17.74 -16.43
C LYS A 30 -16.10 18.95 -16.85
N GLY A 31 -15.32 19.56 -15.93
CA GLY A 31 -14.57 20.79 -16.19
C GLY A 31 -15.41 22.07 -16.15
N GLU A 32 -16.63 22.00 -15.62
CA GLU A 32 -17.54 23.15 -15.43
C GLU A 32 -17.15 24.00 -14.21
N ILE A 33 -16.50 23.38 -13.21
CA ILE A 33 -15.99 24.05 -12.01
C ILE A 33 -14.46 24.14 -12.11
N PRO A 34 -13.88 25.35 -12.07
CA PRO A 34 -12.44 25.55 -12.23
C PRO A 34 -11.66 25.20 -10.96
N ASP A 35 -10.38 24.83 -11.15
CA ASP A 35 -9.47 24.38 -10.09
C ASP A 35 -9.38 25.35 -8.90
N TYR A 36 -9.36 26.66 -9.13
CA TYR A 36 -9.25 27.66 -8.05
C TYR A 36 -10.45 27.66 -7.09
N GLN A 37 -11.66 27.34 -7.60
CA GLN A 37 -12.85 27.21 -6.74
C GLN A 37 -12.82 25.90 -5.95
N VAL A 38 -12.39 24.80 -6.59
CA VAL A 38 -12.25 23.52 -5.90
C VAL A 38 -11.13 23.60 -4.85
N SER A 39 -9.99 24.23 -5.16
CA SER A 39 -8.90 24.45 -4.20
C SER A 39 -9.39 25.24 -2.97
N ALA A 40 -10.18 26.30 -3.18
CA ALA A 40 -10.77 27.05 -2.07
C ALA A 40 -11.67 26.18 -1.20
N LEU A 41 -12.52 25.34 -1.80
CA LEU A 41 -13.36 24.40 -1.03
C LEU A 41 -12.52 23.37 -0.28
N LEU A 42 -11.51 22.76 -0.91
CA LEU A 42 -10.62 21.79 -0.26
C LEU A 42 -9.93 22.42 0.95
N MET A 43 -9.46 23.67 0.85
CA MET A 43 -8.85 24.36 1.99
C MET A 43 -9.85 24.62 3.12
N THR A 44 -11.15 24.92 2.81
CA THR A 44 -12.16 25.03 3.87
C THR A 44 -12.43 23.67 4.55
N ILE A 45 -12.31 22.56 3.81
CA ILE A 45 -12.41 21.20 4.38
C ILE A 45 -11.20 20.90 5.28
N VAL A 46 -10.00 21.32 4.90
CA VAL A 46 -8.79 21.17 5.76
C VAL A 46 -9.02 21.80 7.13
N PHE A 47 -9.56 23.04 7.18
CA PHE A 47 -9.76 23.76 8.43
C PHE A 47 -10.99 23.32 9.23
N ASN A 48 -12.08 22.94 8.56
CA ASN A 48 -13.37 22.72 9.22
C ASN A 48 -13.80 21.23 9.23
N GLY A 49 -13.02 20.35 8.58
CA GLY A 49 -13.36 18.94 8.47
C GLY A 49 -14.64 18.67 7.69
N MET A 50 -15.11 17.44 7.76
CA MET A 50 -16.40 16.97 7.26
C MET A 50 -17.04 16.03 8.28
N ASN A 51 -18.34 16.10 8.47
CA ASN A 51 -19.03 15.09 9.27
C ASN A 51 -19.17 13.76 8.49
N ALA A 52 -19.56 12.70 9.19
CA ALA A 52 -19.60 11.34 8.61
C ALA A 52 -20.51 11.26 7.36
N ARG A 53 -21.66 11.96 7.35
CA ARG A 53 -22.55 12.00 6.19
C ARG A 53 -21.89 12.71 4.99
N GLU A 54 -21.33 13.89 5.21
CA GLU A 54 -20.61 14.63 4.15
C GLU A 54 -19.48 13.79 3.56
N LEU A 55 -18.70 13.16 4.43
CA LEU A 55 -17.56 12.35 4.03
C LEU A 55 -17.98 11.10 3.24
N GLY A 56 -19.03 10.42 3.69
CA GLY A 56 -19.63 9.28 2.98
C GLY A 56 -20.18 9.68 1.59
N THR A 57 -20.89 10.80 1.51
CA THR A 57 -21.43 11.32 0.25
C THR A 57 -20.32 11.74 -0.72
N LEU A 58 -19.28 12.44 -0.23
CA LEU A 58 -18.12 12.82 -1.03
C LEU A 58 -17.43 11.58 -1.61
N THR A 59 -17.18 10.60 -0.77
CA THR A 59 -16.50 9.35 -1.17
C THR A 59 -17.30 8.58 -2.21
N LEU A 60 -18.62 8.45 -2.02
CA LEU A 60 -19.49 7.76 -2.96
C LEU A 60 -19.60 8.50 -4.29
N ALA A 61 -19.74 9.85 -4.26
CA ALA A 61 -19.76 10.65 -5.46
C ALA A 61 -18.44 10.52 -6.27
N MET A 62 -17.30 10.51 -5.58
CA MET A 62 -15.99 10.27 -6.20
C MET A 62 -15.90 8.86 -6.81
N ALA A 63 -16.37 7.83 -6.12
CA ALA A 63 -16.39 6.45 -6.63
C ALA A 63 -17.26 6.34 -7.88
N GLN A 64 -18.46 6.94 -7.86
CA GLN A 64 -19.44 6.91 -8.94
C GLN A 64 -19.12 7.86 -10.11
N SER A 65 -18.07 8.67 -10.00
CA SER A 65 -17.66 9.58 -11.07
C SER A 65 -17.10 8.87 -12.30
N GLY A 66 -16.84 7.59 -12.22
CA GLY A 66 -16.36 6.72 -13.30
C GLY A 66 -16.95 5.33 -13.25
N ASN A 67 -16.18 4.36 -13.74
CA ASN A 67 -16.63 2.98 -13.81
C ASN A 67 -16.62 2.33 -12.41
N MET A 68 -17.75 1.73 -12.04
CA MET A 68 -17.85 0.84 -10.88
C MET A 68 -17.68 -0.60 -11.35
N VAL A 69 -16.73 -1.32 -10.75
CA VAL A 69 -16.47 -2.71 -11.13
C VAL A 69 -17.54 -3.60 -10.48
N ASP A 70 -18.24 -4.38 -11.31
CA ASP A 70 -19.19 -5.39 -10.84
C ASP A 70 -18.47 -6.73 -10.66
N LEU A 71 -18.38 -7.19 -9.41
CA LEU A 71 -17.80 -8.48 -9.02
C LEU A 71 -18.86 -9.54 -8.69
N SER A 72 -20.13 -9.29 -9.00
CA SER A 72 -21.25 -10.21 -8.66
C SER A 72 -21.12 -11.60 -9.28
N ASN A 73 -20.35 -11.72 -10.37
CA ASN A 73 -20.05 -13.00 -11.03
C ASN A 73 -18.88 -13.79 -10.37
N ILE A 74 -18.35 -13.31 -9.24
CA ILE A 74 -17.39 -14.08 -8.44
C ILE A 74 -18.14 -14.84 -7.35
N ASP A 75 -17.91 -16.14 -7.28
CA ASP A 75 -18.52 -17.01 -6.29
C ASP A 75 -17.94 -16.76 -4.89
N GLY A 76 -18.76 -16.29 -3.96
CA GLY A 76 -18.38 -15.96 -2.59
C GLY A 76 -18.09 -14.49 -2.33
N ILE A 77 -17.69 -14.17 -1.10
CA ILE A 77 -17.38 -12.80 -0.69
C ILE A 77 -15.97 -12.43 -1.15
N THR A 78 -15.91 -11.40 -2.00
CA THR A 78 -14.61 -10.86 -2.45
C THR A 78 -14.01 -9.95 -1.38
N VAL A 79 -12.72 -10.13 -1.11
CA VAL A 79 -11.97 -9.31 -0.16
C VAL A 79 -10.79 -8.62 -0.83
N ASP A 80 -10.56 -7.36 -0.46
CA ASP A 80 -9.40 -6.57 -0.88
C ASP A 80 -8.61 -6.09 0.35
N LYS A 81 -7.31 -5.91 0.20
CA LYS A 81 -6.42 -5.28 1.19
C LYS A 81 -5.90 -3.96 0.64
N HIS A 82 -6.01 -2.89 1.41
CA HIS A 82 -5.42 -1.60 1.05
C HIS A 82 -4.41 -1.17 2.10
N SER A 83 -3.21 -0.81 1.64
CA SER A 83 -2.20 -0.16 2.48
C SER A 83 -2.18 1.33 2.22
N THR A 84 -1.99 2.13 3.27
CA THR A 84 -1.75 3.58 3.12
C THR A 84 -0.39 3.91 2.55
N GLY A 85 0.46 2.89 2.35
CA GLY A 85 1.78 3.01 1.75
C GLY A 85 2.91 3.06 2.77
N GLY A 86 4.02 2.42 2.43
CA GLY A 86 5.21 2.33 3.28
C GLY A 86 6.43 1.86 2.51
N VAL A 87 7.55 1.76 3.21
CA VAL A 87 8.83 1.31 2.66
C VAL A 87 8.99 -0.20 2.92
N GLY A 88 9.26 -0.96 1.87
CA GLY A 88 9.31 -2.42 1.94
C GLY A 88 7.92 -3.08 2.07
N ASP A 89 6.83 -2.35 1.80
CA ASP A 89 5.47 -2.90 1.86
C ASP A 89 5.17 -3.76 0.61
N LYS A 90 5.54 -5.04 0.72
CA LYS A 90 5.28 -6.11 -0.26
C LYS A 90 4.15 -7.03 0.18
N THR A 91 3.48 -6.74 1.28
CA THR A 91 2.50 -7.58 1.98
C THR A 91 1.40 -8.12 1.07
N THR A 92 0.92 -7.34 0.09
CA THR A 92 -0.12 -7.78 -0.85
C THR A 92 0.24 -9.08 -1.57
N LEU A 93 1.50 -9.23 -2.00
CA LEU A 93 1.95 -10.39 -2.79
C LEU A 93 2.21 -11.64 -1.93
N ILE A 94 2.13 -11.50 -0.61
CA ILE A 94 2.17 -12.61 0.36
C ILE A 94 0.74 -12.91 0.85
N ILE A 95 0.00 -11.88 1.24
CA ILE A 95 -1.34 -12.01 1.82
C ILE A 95 -2.34 -12.58 0.81
N ALA A 96 -2.35 -12.08 -0.44
CA ALA A 96 -3.32 -12.52 -1.44
C ALA A 96 -3.20 -14.03 -1.76
N PRO A 97 -1.99 -14.60 -1.98
CA PRO A 97 -1.81 -16.05 -2.09
C PRO A 97 -2.21 -16.83 -0.83
N LEU A 98 -1.89 -16.33 0.38
CA LEU A 98 -2.28 -16.98 1.64
C LEU A 98 -3.81 -17.07 1.77
N VAL A 99 -4.52 -15.99 1.50
CA VAL A 99 -5.99 -15.92 1.54
C VAL A 99 -6.59 -16.86 0.49
N ALA A 100 -6.08 -16.84 -0.75
CA ALA A 100 -6.58 -17.71 -1.81
C ALA A 100 -6.32 -19.20 -1.54
N ALA A 101 -5.15 -19.56 -0.99
CA ALA A 101 -4.84 -20.92 -0.59
C ALA A 101 -5.72 -21.42 0.56
N SER A 102 -6.24 -20.49 1.36
CA SER A 102 -7.13 -20.77 2.51
C SER A 102 -8.62 -20.71 2.15
N GLY A 103 -8.97 -20.53 0.86
CA GLY A 103 -10.34 -20.57 0.34
C GLY A 103 -10.98 -19.20 0.13
N GLY A 104 -10.27 -18.09 0.37
CA GLY A 104 -10.76 -16.73 0.11
C GLY A 104 -10.72 -16.33 -1.36
N LYS A 105 -11.39 -15.23 -1.69
CA LYS A 105 -11.46 -14.65 -3.04
C LYS A 105 -10.89 -13.24 -3.04
N VAL A 106 -9.66 -13.07 -3.54
CA VAL A 106 -8.97 -11.78 -3.57
C VAL A 106 -9.07 -11.16 -4.96
N ALA A 107 -9.93 -10.15 -5.10
CA ALA A 107 -10.12 -9.37 -6.31
C ALA A 107 -9.50 -7.98 -6.10
N LYS A 108 -8.20 -7.82 -6.39
CA LYS A 108 -7.44 -6.64 -5.99
C LYS A 108 -7.04 -5.76 -7.16
N MET A 109 -7.38 -4.48 -7.05
CA MET A 109 -6.80 -3.42 -7.88
C MET A 109 -5.85 -2.57 -7.06
N SER A 110 -4.60 -2.41 -7.54
CA SER A 110 -3.51 -1.73 -6.84
C SER A 110 -2.93 -0.58 -7.64
N GLY A 111 -2.29 0.35 -6.96
CA GLY A 111 -1.60 1.49 -7.57
C GLY A 111 -0.10 1.25 -7.79
N ARG A 112 0.51 2.21 -8.48
CA ARG A 112 1.96 2.36 -8.58
C ARG A 112 2.51 3.08 -7.36
N GLY A 113 3.82 3.01 -7.17
CA GLY A 113 4.52 3.73 -6.09
C GLY A 113 4.43 5.25 -6.25
N LEU A 114 4.40 5.93 -5.11
CA LEU A 114 4.37 7.38 -5.01
C LEU A 114 5.44 7.85 -4.01
N GLY A 115 6.24 8.83 -4.42
CA GLY A 115 7.31 9.38 -3.59
C GLY A 115 8.33 8.31 -3.19
N HIS A 116 8.59 8.21 -1.89
CA HIS A 116 9.53 7.25 -1.29
C HIS A 116 8.95 5.84 -1.09
N THR A 117 7.65 5.63 -1.36
CA THR A 117 6.98 4.34 -1.17
C THR A 117 7.01 3.51 -2.45
N GLY A 118 7.23 2.19 -2.32
CA GLY A 118 7.18 1.27 -3.46
C GLY A 118 5.74 0.84 -3.80
N GLY A 119 5.40 0.77 -5.10
CA GLY A 119 4.08 0.32 -5.56
C GLY A 119 4.00 -1.19 -5.79
N THR A 120 2.86 -1.79 -5.46
CA THR A 120 2.63 -3.22 -5.74
C THR A 120 2.77 -3.54 -7.23
N ILE A 121 2.24 -2.68 -8.09
CA ILE A 121 2.31 -2.88 -9.56
C ILE A 121 3.75 -2.79 -10.05
N ASP A 122 4.54 -1.84 -9.54
CA ASP A 122 5.94 -1.70 -9.93
C ASP A 122 6.78 -2.94 -9.53
N LYS A 123 6.48 -3.54 -8.37
CA LYS A 123 7.09 -4.81 -7.95
C LYS A 123 6.70 -5.96 -8.88
N MET A 124 5.41 -6.08 -9.21
CA MET A 124 4.93 -7.12 -10.12
C MET A 124 5.55 -7.01 -11.51
N GLU A 125 5.75 -5.82 -12.03
CA GLU A 125 6.41 -5.58 -13.33
C GLU A 125 7.90 -5.98 -13.36
N SER A 126 8.53 -6.21 -12.19
CA SER A 126 9.87 -6.79 -12.13
C SER A 126 9.91 -8.29 -12.44
N ILE A 127 8.75 -8.97 -12.41
CA ILE A 127 8.62 -10.35 -12.86
C ILE A 127 8.55 -10.37 -14.40
N PRO A 128 9.43 -11.10 -15.10
CA PRO A 128 9.45 -11.10 -16.56
C PRO A 128 8.08 -11.44 -17.18
N ASN A 129 7.66 -10.66 -18.16
CA ASN A 129 6.44 -10.83 -18.96
C ASN A 129 5.11 -10.72 -18.19
N LEU A 130 5.11 -10.47 -16.89
CA LEU A 130 3.87 -10.41 -16.08
C LEU A 130 3.01 -9.24 -16.52
N LYS A 131 1.77 -9.53 -16.91
CA LYS A 131 0.76 -8.54 -17.27
C LYS A 131 0.06 -8.05 -16.00
N VAL A 132 0.08 -6.75 -15.79
CA VAL A 132 -0.57 -6.08 -14.64
C VAL A 132 -1.91 -5.43 -15.02
N SER A 133 -2.39 -5.65 -16.22
CA SER A 133 -3.71 -5.23 -16.71
C SER A 133 -4.43 -6.41 -17.30
N LEU A 134 -5.69 -6.60 -16.91
CA LEU A 134 -6.60 -7.61 -17.45
C LEU A 134 -7.94 -6.95 -17.81
N GLU A 135 -8.60 -7.47 -18.84
CA GLU A 135 -10.00 -7.15 -19.11
C GLU A 135 -10.88 -7.71 -17.97
N GLN A 136 -12.02 -7.06 -17.72
CA GLN A 136 -12.88 -7.37 -16.57
C GLN A 136 -13.29 -8.84 -16.51
N ASP A 137 -13.68 -9.43 -17.61
CA ASP A 137 -14.09 -10.84 -17.66
C ASP A 137 -12.92 -11.78 -17.34
N ALA A 138 -11.72 -11.49 -17.84
CA ALA A 138 -10.52 -12.26 -17.55
C ALA A 138 -10.15 -12.16 -16.06
N PHE A 139 -10.27 -10.96 -15.46
CA PHE A 139 -10.05 -10.72 -14.05
C PHE A 139 -11.01 -11.53 -13.17
N ILE A 140 -12.32 -11.49 -13.47
CA ILE A 140 -13.35 -12.26 -12.77
C ILE A 140 -13.11 -13.76 -12.90
N ASN A 141 -12.86 -14.24 -14.11
CA ASN A 141 -12.61 -15.65 -14.37
C ASN A 141 -11.37 -16.16 -13.63
N GLN A 142 -10.30 -15.37 -13.59
CA GLN A 142 -9.10 -15.73 -12.85
C GLN A 142 -9.39 -15.86 -11.34
N VAL A 143 -10.11 -14.91 -10.73
CA VAL A 143 -10.47 -15.00 -9.30
C VAL A 143 -11.33 -16.22 -9.02
N ASN A 144 -12.29 -16.55 -9.90
CA ASN A 144 -13.10 -17.77 -9.75
C ASN A 144 -12.26 -19.05 -9.80
N GLN A 145 -11.30 -19.15 -10.74
CA GLN A 145 -10.49 -20.33 -10.97
C GLN A 145 -9.42 -20.54 -9.90
N ILE A 146 -8.67 -19.51 -9.56
CA ILE A 146 -7.49 -19.63 -8.70
C ILE A 146 -7.60 -18.93 -7.35
N GLY A 147 -8.67 -18.18 -7.11
CA GLY A 147 -8.94 -17.49 -5.86
C GLY A 147 -8.31 -16.09 -5.75
N LEU A 148 -7.46 -15.68 -6.69
CA LEU A 148 -6.87 -14.34 -6.63
C LEU A 148 -6.55 -13.76 -8.01
N ALA A 149 -6.63 -12.44 -8.09
CA ALA A 149 -6.02 -11.63 -9.15
C ALA A 149 -5.58 -10.28 -8.56
N VAL A 150 -4.38 -9.83 -8.95
CA VAL A 150 -3.84 -8.51 -8.57
C VAL A 150 -3.50 -7.78 -9.87
N ILE A 151 -4.15 -6.64 -10.10
CA ILE A 151 -3.97 -5.85 -11.32
C ILE A 151 -3.83 -4.35 -11.00
N GLY A 152 -3.38 -3.59 -11.97
CA GLY A 152 -3.37 -2.13 -11.92
C GLY A 152 -4.79 -1.56 -11.96
N GLN A 153 -4.95 -0.36 -11.40
CA GLN A 153 -6.21 0.37 -11.51
C GLN A 153 -6.44 0.80 -12.96
N SER A 154 -7.67 0.64 -13.45
CA SER A 154 -8.05 1.16 -14.77
C SER A 154 -8.14 2.69 -14.76
N GLU A 155 -7.91 3.32 -15.92
CA GLU A 155 -7.99 4.80 -16.04
C GLU A 155 -9.38 5.36 -15.71
N GLY A 156 -10.43 4.57 -15.90
CA GLY A 156 -11.82 4.95 -15.62
C GLY A 156 -12.23 4.78 -14.15
N LEU A 157 -11.37 4.28 -13.26
CA LEU A 157 -11.69 4.07 -11.85
C LEU A 157 -11.59 5.38 -11.08
N ALA A 158 -12.72 5.88 -10.52
CA ALA A 158 -12.81 7.08 -9.71
C ALA A 158 -12.05 8.31 -10.29
N PRO A 159 -12.36 8.78 -11.51
CA PRO A 159 -11.65 9.89 -12.17
C PRO A 159 -11.70 11.19 -11.36
N ALA A 160 -12.73 11.41 -10.56
CA ALA A 160 -12.79 12.54 -9.64
C ALA A 160 -11.63 12.52 -8.65
N ASP A 161 -11.28 11.34 -8.09
CA ASP A 161 -10.15 11.22 -7.18
C ASP A 161 -8.83 11.56 -7.87
N LYS A 162 -8.59 11.05 -9.08
CA LYS A 162 -7.38 11.35 -9.85
C LYS A 162 -7.19 12.86 -10.04
N LYS A 163 -8.29 13.57 -10.37
CA LYS A 163 -8.27 15.02 -10.61
C LYS A 163 -8.11 15.80 -9.31
N LEU A 164 -8.86 15.43 -8.25
CA LEU A 164 -8.76 16.05 -6.93
C LEU A 164 -7.38 15.84 -6.32
N TYR A 165 -6.81 14.63 -6.40
CA TYR A 165 -5.49 14.34 -5.84
C TYR A 165 -4.40 15.17 -6.53
N ALA A 166 -4.43 15.28 -7.86
CA ALA A 166 -3.49 16.12 -8.61
C ALA A 166 -3.57 17.62 -8.20
N LEU A 167 -4.77 18.12 -7.87
CA LEU A 167 -4.94 19.47 -7.35
C LEU A 167 -4.42 19.59 -5.92
N ARG A 168 -4.71 18.61 -5.08
CA ARG A 168 -4.26 18.59 -3.67
C ARG A 168 -2.74 18.58 -3.53
N ASP A 169 -2.06 17.86 -4.41
CA ASP A 169 -0.60 17.73 -4.42
C ASP A 169 0.13 19.08 -4.54
N VAL A 170 -0.50 20.08 -5.15
CA VAL A 170 0.06 21.41 -5.38
C VAL A 170 -0.62 22.55 -4.57
N THR A 171 -1.59 22.22 -3.70
CA THR A 171 -2.38 23.24 -2.97
C THR A 171 -2.30 23.11 -1.44
N GLY A 172 -1.41 22.25 -0.91
CA GLY A 172 -1.23 22.06 0.54
C GLY A 172 -2.45 21.47 1.25
N THR A 173 -3.16 20.54 0.57
CA THR A 173 -4.37 19.90 1.11
C THR A 173 -4.28 18.35 1.12
N VAL A 174 -3.06 17.81 0.95
CA VAL A 174 -2.84 16.34 0.87
C VAL A 174 -3.05 15.67 2.23
N ASP A 175 -2.57 16.27 3.30
CA ASP A 175 -2.48 15.71 4.66
C ASP A 175 -3.80 15.77 5.47
N SER A 176 -4.88 16.24 4.89
CA SER A 176 -6.22 16.23 5.53
C SER A 176 -6.74 14.79 5.66
N ILE A 177 -6.99 14.34 6.90
CA ILE A 177 -7.50 12.99 7.21
C ILE A 177 -8.79 12.69 6.43
N HIS A 178 -9.74 13.62 6.37
CA HIS A 178 -11.01 13.45 5.63
C HIS A 178 -10.77 13.27 4.14
N LEU A 179 -9.87 14.04 3.54
CA LEU A 179 -9.56 13.95 2.11
C LEU A 179 -8.71 12.72 1.78
N ILE A 180 -7.85 12.25 2.69
CA ILE A 180 -7.14 10.97 2.56
C ILE A 180 -8.14 9.82 2.60
N ALA A 181 -9.03 9.81 3.61
CA ALA A 181 -10.04 8.76 3.76
C ALA A 181 -10.93 8.64 2.52
N SER A 182 -11.45 9.77 2.00
CA SER A 182 -12.29 9.76 0.81
C SER A 182 -11.53 9.32 -0.45
N SER A 183 -10.27 9.74 -0.61
CA SER A 183 -9.42 9.33 -1.74
C SER A 183 -9.18 7.82 -1.75
N VAL A 184 -8.80 7.25 -0.61
CA VAL A 184 -8.59 5.80 -0.47
C VAL A 184 -9.88 5.03 -0.73
N MET A 185 -10.94 5.39 0.00
CA MET A 185 -12.18 4.61 0.00
C MET A 185 -12.98 4.76 -1.29
N SER A 186 -12.90 5.87 -2.01
CA SER A 186 -13.56 5.99 -3.32
C SER A 186 -13.05 4.95 -4.33
N LYS A 187 -11.74 4.70 -4.36
CA LYS A 187 -11.15 3.66 -5.22
C LYS A 187 -11.53 2.26 -4.75
N LYS A 188 -11.63 2.04 -3.44
CA LYS A 188 -12.02 0.73 -2.88
C LYS A 188 -13.51 0.43 -3.13
N LEU A 189 -14.37 1.41 -3.02
CA LEU A 189 -15.78 1.27 -3.39
C LEU A 189 -15.94 1.03 -4.89
N ALA A 190 -15.22 1.77 -5.73
CA ALA A 190 -15.26 1.62 -7.18
C ALA A 190 -14.70 0.28 -7.65
N SER A 191 -13.72 -0.32 -6.98
CA SER A 191 -13.17 -1.64 -7.30
C SER A 191 -14.10 -2.82 -7.00
N GLY A 192 -15.21 -2.59 -6.29
CA GLY A 192 -16.32 -3.54 -6.15
C GLY A 192 -16.18 -4.55 -5.01
N ALA A 193 -15.06 -4.68 -4.30
CA ALA A 193 -14.88 -5.66 -3.23
C ALA A 193 -15.92 -5.51 -2.11
N GLN A 194 -16.48 -6.63 -1.63
CA GLN A 194 -17.50 -6.67 -0.59
C GLN A 194 -16.90 -6.53 0.81
N ALA A 195 -15.67 -6.99 0.99
CA ALA A 195 -14.92 -6.88 2.23
C ALA A 195 -13.58 -6.17 1.98
N ILE A 196 -13.15 -5.33 2.92
CA ILE A 196 -11.94 -4.51 2.80
C ILE A 196 -11.16 -4.56 4.10
N LEU A 197 -9.91 -5.03 4.03
CA LEU A 197 -8.94 -4.87 5.10
C LEU A 197 -8.07 -3.65 4.81
N LEU A 198 -8.07 -2.70 5.72
CA LEU A 198 -7.23 -1.50 5.65
C LEU A 198 -5.97 -1.72 6.49
N ASP A 199 -4.82 -1.49 5.89
CA ASP A 199 -3.51 -1.51 6.51
C ASP A 199 -3.04 -0.06 6.65
N VAL A 200 -3.23 0.51 7.84
CA VAL A 200 -2.90 1.89 8.14
C VAL A 200 -1.50 1.95 8.72
N LYS A 201 -0.53 2.34 7.91
CA LYS A 201 0.87 2.46 8.29
C LYS A 201 1.09 3.67 9.20
N VAL A 202 1.89 3.50 10.26
CA VAL A 202 2.20 4.52 11.29
C VAL A 202 3.70 4.61 11.50
N GLY A 203 4.27 5.79 11.42
CA GLY A 203 5.69 6.02 11.67
C GLY A 203 6.38 6.91 10.65
N SER A 204 7.69 7.02 10.74
CA SER A 204 8.51 7.91 9.89
C SER A 204 8.37 7.61 8.39
N GLY A 205 8.13 6.38 8.00
CA GLY A 205 7.94 5.96 6.61
C GLY A 205 6.50 6.01 6.09
N ALA A 206 5.53 6.46 6.90
CA ALA A 206 4.11 6.52 6.56
C ALA A 206 3.59 7.95 6.43
N PHE A 207 2.36 8.11 5.90
CA PHE A 207 1.65 9.38 5.95
C PHE A 207 1.26 9.75 7.39
N MET A 208 0.77 8.79 8.16
CA MET A 208 0.43 9.00 9.57
C MET A 208 1.69 8.83 10.43
N LYS A 209 2.07 9.94 11.11
CA LYS A 209 3.31 9.97 11.91
C LYS A 209 3.11 9.54 13.36
N ASN A 210 1.86 9.53 13.83
CA ASN A 210 1.48 9.12 15.19
C ASN A 210 0.24 8.23 15.18
N ILE A 211 0.03 7.53 16.29
CA ILE A 211 -1.03 6.53 16.41
C ILE A 211 -2.42 7.15 16.51
N GLU A 212 -2.54 8.36 17.03
CA GLU A 212 -3.79 9.07 17.23
C GLU A 212 -4.40 9.44 15.87
N ASP A 213 -3.64 10.11 15.00
CA ASP A 213 -4.06 10.48 13.64
C ASP A 213 -4.37 9.22 12.81
N ALA A 214 -3.59 8.16 13.00
CA ALA A 214 -3.82 6.88 12.32
C ALA A 214 -5.14 6.23 12.74
N ARG A 215 -5.52 6.29 14.03
CA ARG A 215 -6.82 5.81 14.52
C ARG A 215 -7.97 6.63 13.95
N GLU A 216 -7.82 7.95 13.89
CA GLU A 216 -8.83 8.83 13.30
C GLU A 216 -9.04 8.52 11.82
N LEU A 217 -7.95 8.38 11.05
CA LEU A 217 -8.02 7.98 9.64
C LEU A 217 -8.65 6.59 9.47
N ALA A 218 -8.23 5.62 10.26
CA ALA A 218 -8.75 4.26 10.23
C ALA A 218 -10.26 4.24 10.50
N LYS A 219 -10.70 4.97 11.56
CA LYS A 219 -12.11 5.09 11.89
C LYS A 219 -12.90 5.74 10.77
N ALA A 220 -12.43 6.83 10.20
CA ALA A 220 -13.09 7.50 9.09
C ALA A 220 -13.27 6.56 7.88
N MET A 221 -12.24 5.78 7.52
CA MET A 221 -12.31 4.83 6.41
C MET A 221 -13.23 3.65 6.70
N VAL A 222 -13.22 3.12 7.93
CA VAL A 222 -14.13 2.04 8.36
C VAL A 222 -15.58 2.51 8.31
N ASP A 223 -15.87 3.70 8.85
CA ASP A 223 -17.22 4.29 8.84
C ASP A 223 -17.74 4.52 7.40
N ILE A 224 -16.88 5.02 6.50
CA ILE A 224 -17.22 5.16 5.07
C ILE A 224 -17.59 3.82 4.47
N GLY A 225 -16.78 2.79 4.68
CA GLY A 225 -17.00 1.48 4.10
C GLY A 225 -18.28 0.83 4.61
N LYS A 226 -18.49 0.83 5.93
CA LYS A 226 -19.71 0.30 6.56
C LYS A 226 -20.95 1.07 6.12
N GLY A 227 -20.89 2.40 6.04
CA GLY A 227 -21.97 3.24 5.54
C GLY A 227 -22.35 2.97 4.08
N ASN A 228 -21.45 2.35 3.31
CA ASN A 228 -21.67 1.92 1.93
C ASN A 228 -21.86 0.39 1.80
N GLY A 229 -22.25 -0.31 2.88
CA GLY A 229 -22.61 -1.72 2.87
C GLY A 229 -21.42 -2.68 2.68
N ARG A 230 -20.19 -2.25 3.02
CA ARG A 230 -18.99 -3.10 2.97
C ARG A 230 -18.61 -3.59 4.38
N SER A 231 -18.09 -4.81 4.46
CA SER A 231 -17.43 -5.29 5.67
C SER A 231 -16.01 -4.71 5.71
N VAL A 232 -15.71 -3.86 6.70
CA VAL A 232 -14.41 -3.17 6.77
C VAL A 232 -13.81 -3.30 8.16
N LYS A 233 -12.51 -3.57 8.20
CA LYS A 233 -11.66 -3.53 9.39
C LYS A 233 -10.35 -2.84 9.03
N ALA A 234 -9.79 -2.09 9.97
CA ALA A 234 -8.46 -1.50 9.83
C ALA A 234 -7.50 -2.12 10.85
N VAL A 235 -6.28 -2.38 10.41
CA VAL A 235 -5.13 -2.77 11.23
C VAL A 235 -4.12 -1.65 11.14
N LEU A 236 -3.67 -1.12 12.27
CA LEU A 236 -2.62 -0.12 12.35
C LEU A 236 -1.29 -0.84 12.50
N THR A 237 -0.33 -0.54 11.62
CA THR A 237 0.94 -1.28 11.56
C THR A 237 2.13 -0.35 11.61
N ASP A 238 3.23 -0.84 12.21
CA ASP A 238 4.47 -0.10 12.37
C ASP A 238 5.14 0.18 10.99
N MET A 239 5.49 1.42 10.75
CA MET A 239 6.30 1.88 9.63
C MET A 239 7.39 2.87 10.11
N ASP A 240 7.79 2.76 11.38
CA ASP A 240 8.94 3.49 11.94
C ASP A 240 10.27 2.73 11.73
N ARG A 241 10.17 1.64 10.98
CA ARG A 241 11.28 0.87 10.39
C ARG A 241 10.77 0.24 9.08
N PRO A 242 11.62 0.08 8.05
CA PRO A 242 11.21 -0.60 6.83
C PRO A 242 10.73 -2.03 7.11
N LEU A 243 9.66 -2.49 6.42
CA LEU A 243 9.10 -3.81 6.62
C LEU A 243 9.89 -4.88 5.86
N GLY A 244 10.25 -5.96 6.55
CA GLY A 244 11.18 -6.96 6.04
C GLY A 244 12.60 -6.41 5.89
N HIS A 245 13.41 -6.99 5.01
CA HIS A 245 14.82 -6.63 4.81
C HIS A 245 15.10 -6.02 3.44
N ALA A 246 14.21 -6.19 2.45
CA ALA A 246 14.40 -5.68 1.10
C ALA A 246 13.59 -4.42 0.83
N ILE A 247 14.23 -3.44 0.19
CA ILE A 247 13.61 -2.22 -0.34
C ILE A 247 14.00 -2.11 -1.81
N GLY A 248 13.03 -2.15 -2.72
CA GLY A 248 13.27 -2.14 -4.17
C GLY A 248 12.49 -3.25 -4.87
N ASN A 249 12.18 -3.08 -6.17
CA ASN A 249 11.13 -3.88 -6.83
C ASN A 249 11.46 -5.38 -6.89
N ALA A 250 12.47 -5.78 -7.64
CA ALA A 250 12.85 -7.20 -7.77
C ALA A 250 13.41 -7.79 -6.46
N LEU A 251 14.09 -6.98 -5.64
CA LEU A 251 14.57 -7.41 -4.33
C LEU A 251 13.41 -7.74 -3.39
N GLU A 252 12.33 -6.96 -3.42
CA GLU A 252 11.13 -7.24 -2.65
C GLU A 252 10.38 -8.48 -3.17
N ILE A 253 10.38 -8.74 -4.50
CA ILE A 253 9.83 -10.00 -5.04
C ILE A 253 10.63 -11.21 -4.56
N ARG A 254 11.98 -11.14 -4.48
CA ARG A 254 12.80 -12.19 -3.88
C ARG A 254 12.39 -12.46 -2.44
N GLU A 255 12.17 -11.41 -1.66
CA GLU A 255 11.73 -11.54 -0.26
C GLU A 255 10.30 -12.10 -0.14
N VAL A 256 9.37 -11.74 -1.05
CA VAL A 256 8.06 -12.39 -1.17
C VAL A 256 8.20 -13.90 -1.40
N ILE A 257 9.03 -14.29 -2.35
CA ILE A 257 9.28 -15.70 -2.67
C ILE A 257 9.84 -16.45 -1.45
N ASN A 258 10.85 -15.87 -0.79
CA ASN A 258 11.47 -16.47 0.39
C ASN A 258 10.49 -16.55 1.57
N THR A 259 9.64 -15.54 1.75
CA THR A 259 8.59 -15.57 2.78
C THR A 259 7.58 -16.69 2.52
N LEU A 260 7.12 -16.86 1.28
CA LEU A 260 6.18 -17.93 0.92
C LEU A 260 6.82 -19.33 0.90
N LYS A 261 8.16 -19.42 0.86
CA LYS A 261 8.94 -20.65 1.11
C LYS A 261 9.17 -20.93 2.61
N GLY A 262 8.71 -20.05 3.52
CA GLY A 262 8.91 -20.18 4.97
C GLY A 262 10.24 -19.65 5.51
N HIS A 263 10.97 -18.87 4.72
CA HIS A 263 12.29 -18.30 5.06
C HIS A 263 12.29 -16.76 5.09
N GLY A 264 11.11 -16.15 5.21
CA GLY A 264 10.96 -14.69 5.25
C GLY A 264 11.33 -14.07 6.62
N PRO A 265 11.53 -12.74 6.65
CA PRO A 265 11.69 -11.99 7.89
C PRO A 265 10.51 -12.20 8.84
N GLU A 266 10.80 -12.23 10.14
CA GLU A 266 9.79 -12.50 11.16
C GLU A 266 8.69 -11.43 11.18
N ASP A 267 9.07 -10.15 11.15
CA ASP A 267 8.16 -9.00 11.15
C ASP A 267 7.19 -9.03 9.95
N LEU A 268 7.72 -9.27 8.75
CA LEU A 268 6.94 -9.37 7.51
C LEU A 268 5.99 -10.57 7.53
N THR A 269 6.50 -11.72 7.97
CA THR A 269 5.72 -12.97 8.03
C THR A 269 4.60 -12.84 9.04
N HIS A 270 4.87 -12.32 10.24
CA HIS A 270 3.91 -12.09 11.30
C HIS A 270 2.77 -11.17 10.85
N GLU A 271 3.11 -10.01 10.30
CA GLU A 271 2.12 -9.06 9.78
C GLU A 271 1.24 -9.69 8.70
N CYS A 272 1.83 -10.40 7.74
CA CYS A 272 1.09 -11.03 6.66
C CYS A 272 0.12 -12.13 7.14
N LEU A 273 0.50 -12.95 8.11
CA LEU A 273 -0.36 -14.00 8.66
C LEU A 273 -1.58 -13.41 9.38
N ILE A 274 -1.38 -12.40 10.22
CA ILE A 274 -2.47 -11.72 10.94
C ILE A 274 -3.44 -11.07 9.95
N MET A 275 -2.92 -10.34 8.98
CA MET A 275 -3.77 -9.69 7.97
C MET A 275 -4.52 -10.69 7.12
N ALA A 276 -3.88 -11.77 6.67
CA ALA A 276 -4.54 -12.83 5.90
C ALA A 276 -5.67 -13.50 6.71
N ALA A 277 -5.45 -13.76 8.00
CA ALA A 277 -6.48 -14.29 8.88
C ALA A 277 -7.68 -13.35 9.00
N HIS A 278 -7.46 -12.05 9.19
CA HIS A 278 -8.55 -11.07 9.22
C HIS A 278 -9.29 -10.95 7.89
N MET A 279 -8.62 -11.11 6.75
CA MET A 279 -9.30 -11.14 5.45
C MET A 279 -10.23 -12.36 5.32
N LEU A 280 -9.85 -13.53 5.85
CA LEU A 280 -10.73 -14.71 5.86
C LEU A 280 -11.95 -14.49 6.77
N VAL A 281 -11.78 -13.85 7.93
CA VAL A 281 -12.89 -13.47 8.82
C VAL A 281 -13.84 -12.50 8.13
N LEU A 282 -13.31 -11.45 7.51
CA LEU A 282 -14.09 -10.48 6.76
C LEU A 282 -14.86 -11.10 5.58
N SER A 283 -14.29 -12.15 4.97
CA SER A 283 -14.94 -12.95 3.92
C SER A 283 -15.93 -13.99 4.47
N GLN A 284 -16.18 -14.01 5.77
CA GLN A 284 -17.11 -14.94 6.47
C GLN A 284 -16.80 -16.43 6.23
N ILE A 285 -15.54 -16.78 6.03
CA ILE A 285 -15.12 -18.17 5.79
C ILE A 285 -15.02 -18.94 7.09
N CYS A 286 -14.48 -18.34 8.14
CA CYS A 286 -14.32 -18.95 9.47
C CYS A 286 -14.03 -17.86 10.52
N ASP A 287 -14.01 -18.28 11.81
CA ASP A 287 -13.54 -17.45 12.92
C ASP A 287 -12.01 -17.21 12.84
N TYR A 288 -11.52 -16.28 13.67
CA TYR A 288 -10.12 -15.83 13.61
C TYR A 288 -9.10 -16.94 13.94
N GLU A 289 -9.35 -17.75 14.95
CA GLU A 289 -8.42 -18.82 15.35
C GLU A 289 -8.29 -19.88 14.24
N THR A 290 -9.42 -20.26 13.65
CA THR A 290 -9.45 -21.15 12.49
C THR A 290 -8.76 -20.50 11.28
N ALA A 291 -8.98 -19.21 11.04
CA ALA A 291 -8.35 -18.47 9.96
C ALA A 291 -6.84 -18.45 10.10
N LEU A 292 -6.33 -18.09 11.29
CA LEU A 292 -4.89 -18.03 11.58
C LEU A 292 -4.23 -19.40 11.37
N SER A 293 -4.88 -20.48 11.86
CA SER A 293 -4.40 -21.85 11.63
C SER A 293 -4.34 -22.21 10.14
N ARG A 294 -5.37 -21.85 9.35
CA ARG A 294 -5.42 -22.13 7.91
C ARG A 294 -4.34 -21.39 7.13
N VAL A 295 -4.12 -20.10 7.40
CA VAL A 295 -3.10 -19.33 6.70
C VAL A 295 -1.69 -19.81 7.07
N GLN A 296 -1.46 -20.19 8.34
CA GLN A 296 -0.20 -20.81 8.76
C GLN A 296 0.03 -22.16 8.05
N GLN A 297 -1.01 -22.98 7.92
CA GLN A 297 -0.92 -24.23 7.18
C GLN A 297 -0.65 -24.00 5.68
N ALA A 298 -1.31 -22.98 5.08
CA ALA A 298 -1.10 -22.61 3.67
C ALA A 298 0.34 -22.16 3.40
N LEU A 299 0.96 -21.44 4.35
CA LEU A 299 2.37 -21.08 4.29
C LEU A 299 3.26 -22.33 4.40
N ASN A 300 3.08 -23.13 5.46
CA ASN A 300 3.96 -24.27 5.77
C ASN A 300 3.90 -25.39 4.73
N SER A 301 2.77 -25.55 4.05
CA SER A 301 2.59 -26.58 3.00
C SER A 301 3.07 -26.14 1.62
N GLY A 302 3.43 -24.87 1.43
CA GLY A 302 3.75 -24.29 0.13
C GLY A 302 2.52 -23.98 -0.75
N ALA A 303 1.29 -24.21 -0.26
CA ALA A 303 0.07 -23.96 -1.01
C ALA A 303 -0.09 -22.49 -1.41
N ALA A 304 0.37 -21.55 -0.57
CA ALA A 304 0.38 -20.13 -0.88
C ALA A 304 1.37 -19.78 -2.01
N LEU A 305 2.56 -20.37 -2.00
CA LEU A 305 3.53 -20.22 -3.10
C LEU A 305 2.97 -20.71 -4.43
N GLU A 306 2.25 -21.84 -4.40
CA GLU A 306 1.60 -22.38 -5.59
C GLU A 306 0.48 -21.46 -6.12
N ARG A 307 -0.27 -20.80 -5.22
CA ARG A 307 -1.24 -19.78 -5.64
C ARG A 307 -0.57 -18.57 -6.30
N LEU A 308 0.59 -18.14 -5.81
CA LEU A 308 1.37 -17.10 -6.47
C LEU A 308 1.83 -17.56 -7.86
N ARG A 309 2.30 -18.82 -8.02
CA ARG A 309 2.67 -19.42 -9.31
C ARG A 309 1.50 -19.35 -10.28
N MET A 310 0.34 -19.86 -9.88
CA MET A 310 -0.87 -19.85 -10.70
C MET A 310 -1.27 -18.44 -11.15
N MET A 311 -1.13 -17.43 -10.27
CA MET A 311 -1.42 -16.03 -10.60
C MET A 311 -0.43 -15.51 -11.65
N ILE A 312 0.86 -15.75 -11.47
CA ILE A 312 1.91 -15.33 -12.42
C ILE A 312 1.66 -15.96 -13.79
N ASP A 313 1.41 -17.26 -13.86
CA ASP A 313 1.13 -17.98 -15.10
C ASP A 313 -0.14 -17.47 -15.78
N ALA A 314 -1.23 -17.30 -15.03
CA ALA A 314 -2.51 -16.80 -15.55
C ALA A 314 -2.39 -15.39 -16.13
N GLN A 315 -1.48 -14.58 -15.59
CA GLN A 315 -1.19 -13.23 -16.06
C GLN A 315 -0.02 -13.18 -17.08
N GLY A 316 0.43 -14.35 -17.57
CA GLY A 316 1.41 -14.49 -18.64
C GLY A 316 2.85 -14.19 -18.22
N GLY A 317 3.12 -14.15 -16.91
CA GLY A 317 4.46 -13.96 -16.35
C GLY A 317 5.29 -15.24 -16.33
N ASP A 318 6.57 -15.09 -16.11
CA ASP A 318 7.51 -16.21 -15.99
C ASP A 318 7.58 -16.72 -14.54
N SER A 319 6.78 -17.71 -14.20
CA SER A 319 6.73 -18.26 -12.85
C SER A 319 7.97 -19.05 -12.42
N ARG A 320 8.92 -19.33 -13.35
CA ARG A 320 10.20 -19.96 -13.01
C ARG A 320 11.02 -19.12 -12.04
N VAL A 321 10.75 -17.81 -11.94
CA VAL A 321 11.36 -16.93 -10.92
C VAL A 321 11.13 -17.44 -9.49
N LEU A 322 10.09 -18.23 -9.24
CA LEU A 322 9.81 -18.82 -7.94
C LEU A 322 10.80 -19.93 -7.58
N ASP A 323 11.37 -20.59 -8.57
CA ASP A 323 12.34 -21.69 -8.38
C ASP A 323 13.77 -21.20 -8.59
N ASP A 324 13.98 -20.25 -9.51
CA ASP A 324 15.27 -19.65 -9.85
C ASP A 324 15.20 -18.12 -9.79
N GLU A 325 15.60 -17.58 -8.65
CA GLU A 325 15.62 -16.14 -8.42
C GLU A 325 16.65 -15.39 -9.28
N SER A 326 17.57 -16.08 -9.97
CA SER A 326 18.51 -15.43 -10.89
C SER A 326 17.82 -14.84 -12.13
N LEU A 327 16.59 -15.26 -12.41
CA LEU A 327 15.74 -14.70 -13.46
C LEU A 327 15.18 -13.31 -13.12
N LEU A 328 15.20 -12.93 -11.84
CA LEU A 328 14.87 -11.57 -11.41
C LEU A 328 16.10 -10.66 -11.54
N ALA A 329 15.89 -9.46 -12.05
CA ALA A 329 16.97 -8.49 -12.21
C ALA A 329 17.62 -8.15 -10.85
N ILE A 330 18.95 -7.94 -10.87
CA ILE A 330 19.72 -7.43 -9.74
C ILE A 330 20.73 -6.40 -10.22
N GLY A 331 20.90 -5.32 -9.49
CA GLY A 331 21.83 -4.25 -9.82
C GLY A 331 23.27 -4.76 -9.98
N LYS A 332 23.92 -4.32 -11.04
CA LYS A 332 25.27 -4.76 -11.40
C LYS A 332 26.34 -4.30 -10.41
N PHE A 333 26.15 -3.11 -9.86
CA PHE A 333 27.08 -2.50 -8.90
C PHE A 333 26.50 -2.58 -7.50
N THR A 334 27.36 -2.86 -6.53
CA THR A 334 26.98 -2.97 -5.12
C THR A 334 27.85 -2.08 -4.24
N TYR A 335 27.29 -1.69 -3.08
CA TYR A 335 28.00 -0.97 -2.05
C TYR A 335 27.54 -1.42 -0.68
N ASP A 336 28.47 -1.87 0.16
CA ASP A 336 28.18 -2.25 1.55
C ASP A 336 28.28 -1.02 2.45
N VAL A 337 27.16 -0.68 3.08
CA VAL A 337 27.12 0.35 4.13
C VAL A 337 27.52 -0.30 5.43
N THR A 338 28.53 0.26 6.11
CA THR A 338 29.05 -0.28 7.35
C THR A 338 28.71 0.57 8.55
N ALA A 339 28.54 -0.08 9.72
CA ALA A 339 28.32 0.61 10.98
C ALA A 339 29.56 1.45 11.36
N PRO A 340 29.40 2.74 11.74
CA PRO A 340 30.53 3.61 12.09
C PRO A 340 31.10 3.34 13.48
N GLN A 341 30.39 2.62 14.33
CA GLN A 341 30.75 2.36 15.74
C GLN A 341 30.10 1.08 16.27
N ASP A 342 30.58 0.58 17.38
CA ASP A 342 29.93 -0.48 18.15
C ASP A 342 28.68 0.06 18.85
N GLY A 343 27.64 -0.79 18.99
CA GLY A 343 26.41 -0.45 19.71
C GLY A 343 25.18 -1.16 19.16
N TYR A 344 24.07 -0.45 19.13
CA TYR A 344 22.79 -0.91 18.60
C TYR A 344 22.25 0.11 17.62
N ILE A 345 21.51 -0.36 16.62
CA ILE A 345 20.65 0.51 15.82
C ILE A 345 19.45 0.87 16.70
N THR A 346 19.34 2.14 17.10
CA THR A 346 18.26 2.58 18.00
C THR A 346 17.06 3.13 17.28
N HIS A 347 17.24 3.63 16.06
CA HIS A 347 16.16 4.14 15.21
C HIS A 347 16.59 4.14 13.74
N MET A 348 15.62 3.94 12.84
CA MET A 348 15.77 4.09 11.40
C MET A 348 14.72 5.07 10.90
N ASN A 349 15.13 6.18 10.29
CA ASN A 349 14.18 7.05 9.58
C ASN A 349 13.76 6.35 8.28
N THR A 350 12.60 5.71 8.33
CA THR A 350 12.10 4.85 7.26
C THR A 350 11.88 5.60 5.95
N GLU A 351 11.42 6.86 6.02
CA GLU A 351 11.27 7.72 4.83
C GLU A 351 12.62 7.94 4.13
N GLN A 352 13.68 8.25 4.89
CA GLN A 352 15.02 8.43 4.33
C GLN A 352 15.59 7.13 3.76
N CYS A 353 15.29 5.97 4.36
CA CYS A 353 15.63 4.67 3.76
C CYS A 353 14.93 4.47 2.40
N GLY A 354 13.66 4.84 2.29
CA GLY A 354 12.93 4.84 1.03
C GLY A 354 13.52 5.81 -0.01
N ILE A 355 13.87 7.03 0.41
CA ILE A 355 14.54 8.03 -0.45
C ILE A 355 15.87 7.50 -0.96
N ALA A 356 16.69 6.87 -0.11
CA ALA A 356 17.94 6.24 -0.55
C ALA A 356 17.70 5.19 -1.64
N SER A 357 16.64 4.38 -1.54
CA SER A 357 16.26 3.42 -2.57
C SER A 357 15.83 4.10 -3.88
N VAL A 358 15.08 5.21 -3.82
CA VAL A 358 14.73 6.02 -5.00
C VAL A 358 15.99 6.59 -5.67
N MET A 359 16.97 7.05 -4.89
CA MET A 359 18.26 7.56 -5.42
C MET A 359 19.05 6.49 -6.17
N LEU A 360 18.89 5.20 -5.84
CA LEU A 360 19.49 4.08 -6.57
C LEU A 360 18.77 3.77 -7.90
N GLY A 361 17.56 4.33 -8.10
CA GLY A 361 16.73 4.11 -9.28
C GLY A 361 15.48 3.25 -9.03
N ALA A 362 15.29 2.73 -7.82
CA ALA A 362 14.15 1.83 -7.53
C ALA A 362 12.77 2.51 -7.51
N GLY A 363 12.71 3.84 -7.51
CA GLY A 363 11.48 4.63 -7.55
C GLY A 363 11.54 5.74 -8.58
N ARG A 364 10.39 6.39 -8.84
CA ARG A 364 10.28 7.49 -9.79
C ARG A 364 10.74 8.81 -9.16
N THR A 365 11.64 9.50 -9.81
CA THR A 365 12.06 10.87 -9.45
C THR A 365 11.17 11.96 -10.08
N VAL A 366 10.47 11.61 -11.16
CA VAL A 366 9.50 12.46 -11.85
C VAL A 366 8.26 11.64 -12.22
N LYS A 367 7.13 12.30 -12.38
CA LYS A 367 5.89 11.63 -12.80
C LYS A 367 6.11 10.85 -14.11
N ASP A 368 5.66 9.61 -14.14
CA ASP A 368 5.78 8.68 -15.28
C ASP A 368 7.23 8.40 -15.71
N GLY A 369 8.22 8.72 -14.86
CA GLY A 369 9.62 8.43 -15.08
C GLY A 369 9.94 6.93 -15.05
N PRO A 370 11.09 6.52 -15.63
CA PRO A 370 11.53 5.12 -15.61
C PRO A 370 11.89 4.65 -14.20
N ILE A 371 11.75 3.35 -13.97
CA ILE A 371 12.20 2.66 -12.77
C ILE A 371 13.25 1.63 -13.16
N ASP A 372 14.31 1.53 -12.37
CA ASP A 372 15.25 0.41 -12.40
C ASP A 372 14.77 -0.68 -11.45
N TYR A 373 14.16 -1.73 -11.99
CA TYR A 373 13.65 -2.83 -11.19
C TYR A 373 14.75 -3.63 -10.47
N SER A 374 16.01 -3.52 -10.90
CA SER A 374 17.17 -4.20 -10.30
C SER A 374 17.77 -3.48 -9.11
N ALA A 375 17.44 -2.19 -8.94
CA ALA A 375 18.00 -1.33 -7.91
C ALA A 375 17.26 -1.50 -6.56
N GLY A 376 17.97 -1.22 -5.47
CA GLY A 376 17.39 -1.21 -4.13
C GLY A 376 18.41 -1.47 -3.02
N ILE A 377 17.90 -1.83 -1.86
CA ILE A 377 18.65 -2.04 -0.62
C ILE A 377 18.25 -3.37 -0.02
N VAL A 378 19.24 -4.15 0.42
CA VAL A 378 19.05 -5.31 1.30
C VAL A 378 19.66 -4.96 2.66
N MET A 379 18.82 -4.85 3.69
CA MET A 379 19.22 -4.57 5.05
C MET A 379 19.66 -5.85 5.74
N HIS A 380 20.83 -5.81 6.41
CA HIS A 380 21.35 -6.90 7.24
C HIS A 380 21.05 -6.67 8.71
N LYS A 381 20.82 -5.40 9.10
CA LYS A 381 20.55 -4.97 10.46
C LYS A 381 19.41 -3.96 10.48
N LYS A 382 18.60 -4.03 11.52
CA LYS A 382 17.43 -3.14 11.72
C LYS A 382 17.42 -2.57 13.14
N THR A 383 16.46 -1.73 13.45
CA THR A 383 16.20 -1.21 14.80
C THR A 383 16.14 -2.36 15.80
N GLY A 384 16.95 -2.27 16.85
CA GLY A 384 17.10 -3.30 17.89
C GLY A 384 18.35 -4.15 17.75
N ASP A 385 18.94 -4.27 16.57
CA ASP A 385 20.09 -5.11 16.31
C ASP A 385 21.40 -4.53 16.88
N ALA A 386 22.23 -5.40 17.43
CA ALA A 386 23.60 -5.09 17.79
C ALA A 386 24.50 -5.00 16.56
N VAL A 387 25.41 -4.03 16.54
CA VAL A 387 26.38 -3.81 15.47
C VAL A 387 27.79 -3.59 16.00
N ARG A 388 28.79 -3.93 15.20
CA ARG A 388 30.21 -3.62 15.43
C ARG A 388 30.71 -2.61 14.40
N ALA A 389 31.66 -1.79 14.79
CA ALA A 389 32.33 -0.88 13.87
C ALA A 389 32.90 -1.65 12.66
N GLY A 390 32.57 -1.20 11.44
CA GLY A 390 32.95 -1.86 10.20
C GLY A 390 32.05 -3.03 9.76
N GLU A 391 31.09 -3.48 10.57
CA GLU A 391 30.14 -4.53 10.20
C GLU A 391 29.17 -3.99 9.12
N SER A 392 28.93 -4.79 8.06
CA SER A 392 27.94 -4.43 7.03
C SER A 392 26.50 -4.45 7.61
N ILE A 393 25.82 -3.31 7.51
CA ILE A 393 24.42 -3.15 7.95
C ILE A 393 23.43 -3.17 6.80
N ALA A 394 23.87 -2.92 5.58
CA ALA A 394 23.07 -3.06 4.36
C ALA A 394 23.97 -3.18 3.13
N THR A 395 23.45 -3.84 2.07
CA THR A 395 24.03 -3.81 0.73
C THR A 395 23.08 -3.06 -0.21
N LEU A 396 23.61 -2.07 -0.90
CA LEU A 396 22.93 -1.28 -1.92
C LEU A 396 23.22 -1.86 -3.31
N TYR A 397 22.20 -1.84 -4.18
CA TYR A 397 22.27 -2.35 -5.55
C TYR A 397 21.84 -1.28 -6.54
N ALA A 398 22.62 -1.06 -7.63
CA ALA A 398 22.28 -0.12 -8.69
C ALA A 398 22.81 -0.57 -10.06
N SER A 399 22.17 -0.12 -11.14
CA SER A 399 22.68 -0.31 -12.50
C SER A 399 23.83 0.64 -12.86
N HIS A 400 24.00 1.73 -12.09
CA HIS A 400 25.05 2.72 -12.28
C HIS A 400 25.83 2.96 -10.98
N GLU A 401 27.14 2.76 -11.02
CA GLU A 401 28.04 2.90 -9.85
C GLU A 401 27.98 4.31 -9.23
N SER A 402 27.79 5.34 -10.05
CA SER A 402 27.73 6.74 -9.61
C SER A 402 26.57 7.06 -8.64
N LEU A 403 25.54 6.20 -8.57
CA LEU A 403 24.39 6.39 -7.68
C LEU A 403 24.65 5.91 -6.25
N LEU A 404 25.62 5.00 -6.06
CA LEU A 404 25.81 4.27 -4.81
C LEU A 404 26.28 5.16 -3.66
N VAL A 405 27.28 6.02 -3.87
CA VAL A 405 27.91 6.79 -2.78
C VAL A 405 26.93 7.74 -2.10
N ASN A 406 26.14 8.48 -2.89
CA ASN A 406 25.18 9.42 -2.33
C ASN A 406 24.00 8.69 -1.64
N ALA A 407 23.51 7.61 -2.23
CA ALA A 407 22.46 6.79 -1.62
C ALA A 407 22.95 6.13 -0.31
N ALA A 408 24.18 5.62 -0.27
CA ALA A 408 24.79 5.06 0.92
C ALA A 408 24.91 6.09 2.05
N LYS A 409 25.30 7.32 1.71
CA LYS A 409 25.36 8.44 2.67
C LYS A 409 23.95 8.73 3.23
N THR A 410 22.95 8.89 2.37
CA THR A 410 21.55 9.13 2.80
C THR A 410 21.01 7.99 3.66
N TYR A 411 21.29 6.75 3.29
CA TYR A 411 20.89 5.58 4.09
C TYR A 411 21.56 5.55 5.46
N LEU A 412 22.89 5.82 5.53
CA LEU A 412 23.60 5.84 6.81
C LEU A 412 23.14 6.99 7.72
N GLU A 413 22.83 8.17 7.15
CA GLU A 413 22.28 9.31 7.88
C GLU A 413 20.86 9.05 8.42
N ALA A 414 20.12 8.11 7.82
CA ALA A 414 18.81 7.67 8.30
C ALA A 414 18.89 6.83 9.58
N ILE A 415 20.08 6.33 9.96
CA ILE A 415 20.25 5.37 11.04
C ILE A 415 20.86 6.04 12.27
N THR A 416 20.22 5.86 13.40
CA THR A 416 20.71 6.32 14.70
C THR A 416 21.29 5.15 15.48
N PHE A 417 22.50 5.36 16.02
CA PHE A 417 23.21 4.36 16.82
C PHE A 417 23.24 4.78 18.30
N GLY A 418 23.13 3.80 19.19
CA GLY A 418 23.19 4.01 20.64
C GLY A 418 23.91 2.90 21.38
N LYS A 419 24.19 3.11 22.67
CA LYS A 419 24.91 2.14 23.54
C LYS A 419 23.98 1.08 24.12
N THR A 420 22.68 1.32 24.13
CA THR A 420 21.67 0.44 24.71
C THR A 420 20.65 0.04 23.63
N ALA A 421 20.23 -1.23 23.66
CA ALA A 421 19.17 -1.70 22.76
C ALA A 421 17.86 -0.93 23.05
N PRO A 422 17.17 -0.45 22.01
CA PRO A 422 15.83 0.15 22.15
C PRO A 422 14.80 -0.94 22.42
N VAL A 423 13.64 -0.53 22.94
CA VAL A 423 12.45 -1.40 22.94
C VAL A 423 11.90 -1.44 21.51
N VAL A 424 11.85 -2.63 20.94
CA VAL A 424 11.25 -2.85 19.62
C VAL A 424 9.77 -3.15 19.80
N VAL A 425 8.90 -2.33 19.18
CA VAL A 425 7.44 -2.54 19.22
C VAL A 425 7.02 -3.64 18.26
N ASP A 426 5.84 -4.22 18.52
CA ASP A 426 5.20 -5.16 17.56
C ASP A 426 4.87 -4.45 16.23
N THR A 427 4.83 -5.21 15.14
CA THR A 427 4.39 -4.69 13.84
C THR A 427 2.91 -4.36 13.82
N ILE A 428 2.09 -5.04 14.62
CA ILE A 428 0.67 -4.73 14.79
C ILE A 428 0.50 -3.81 16.01
N LEU A 429 0.11 -2.57 15.76
CA LEU A 429 -0.01 -1.55 16.81
C LEU A 429 -1.42 -1.47 17.41
N ASP A 430 -2.45 -1.61 16.56
CA ASP A 430 -3.85 -1.49 16.98
C ASP A 430 -4.81 -1.97 15.87
N MET A 431 -6.10 -2.09 16.21
CA MET A 431 -7.16 -2.47 15.27
C MET A 431 -8.40 -1.62 15.47
N VAL A 432 -9.10 -1.28 14.36
CA VAL A 432 -10.34 -0.50 14.36
C VAL A 432 -11.40 -1.25 13.55
N GLU A 433 -12.58 -1.42 14.19
CA GLU A 433 -13.75 -2.09 13.60
C GLU A 433 -14.94 -1.15 13.48
#